data_9940c961ebb5888909013542d135bc15
#
_entry.id   9940c961ebb5888909013542d135bc15
#
_cell.length_a   1.000
_cell.length_b   1.000
_cell.length_c   1.000
_cell.angle_alpha   90.00
_cell.angle_beta   90.00
_cell.angle_gamma   90.00
#
_symmetry.space_group_name_H-M   'P 1'
#
loop_
_entity.id
_entity.type
_entity.pdbx_description
1 polymer ?
#
loop_
_entity_poly.entity_id
_entity_poly.type
_entity_poly.pdbx_seq_one_letter_code
_entity_poly.pdbx_strand_id
1 'polypeptide(L)'
;LNEWNYVKGWSGQEWEESLKTEASIKGAAFASAVMTACQHENIDMLMYYDARILSRMNGIFNLSDFKPGKTYYPIKAWGEMLKMQNECETLCDVPDIYAVSAVKDEKFVALITYYTDSKDAVKRTFKVETPYDALYTLYLLDEEHNMAPFETVAADCGSFTLTLEPNTVVLLKPAD
;
A
#
# COMPACT_ATOMS: atom_id res chain seq x y z
N LEU A 1 14.29 -6.65 10.91
CA LEU A 1 14.19 -7.54 9.74
C LEU A 1 15.06 -6.98 8.61
N ASN A 2 16.19 -7.64 8.32
CA ASN A 2 17.23 -7.09 7.45
C ASN A 2 17.12 -7.49 5.97
N GLU A 3 16.27 -8.46 5.62
CA GLU A 3 15.93 -8.79 4.24
C GLU A 3 14.51 -9.33 4.19
N TRP A 4 13.67 -8.78 3.35
CA TRP A 4 12.31 -9.27 3.11
C TRP A 4 11.82 -8.89 1.72
N ASN A 5 11.01 -9.75 1.13
CA ASN A 5 10.28 -9.57 -0.12
C ASN A 5 9.24 -10.67 -0.24
N TYR A 6 8.44 -10.64 -1.33
CA TYR A 6 7.49 -11.69 -1.63
C TYR A 6 8.21 -12.90 -2.23
N VAL A 7 8.40 -13.96 -1.47
CA VAL A 7 9.07 -15.18 -1.92
C VAL A 7 8.27 -16.42 -1.50
N LYS A 8 7.81 -17.20 -2.46
CA LYS A 8 7.15 -18.51 -2.24
C LYS A 8 8.14 -19.64 -2.16
N GLY A 9 9.22 -19.55 -2.92
CA GLY A 9 10.29 -20.56 -2.97
C GLY A 9 11.50 -20.06 -3.73
N TRP A 10 12.64 -20.75 -3.57
CA TRP A 10 13.93 -20.29 -4.06
C TRP A 10 14.40 -21.03 -5.33
N SER A 11 13.55 -21.88 -5.92
CA SER A 11 13.91 -22.65 -7.12
C SER A 11 12.68 -23.01 -7.95
N GLY A 12 12.91 -23.34 -9.23
CA GLY A 12 11.87 -23.83 -10.12
C GLY A 12 10.73 -22.82 -10.34
N GLN A 13 9.55 -23.35 -10.47
CA GLN A 13 8.34 -22.56 -10.77
C GLN A 13 8.00 -21.56 -9.66
N GLU A 14 8.15 -21.92 -8.40
CA GLU A 14 7.86 -21.04 -7.25
C GLU A 14 8.75 -19.79 -7.26
N TRP A 15 10.01 -19.95 -7.65
CA TRP A 15 10.93 -18.83 -7.82
C TRP A 15 10.49 -17.87 -8.95
N GLU A 16 10.14 -18.42 -10.11
CA GLU A 16 9.69 -17.60 -11.24
C GLU A 16 8.34 -16.91 -10.94
N GLU A 17 7.44 -17.55 -10.19
CA GLU A 17 6.20 -16.94 -9.71
C GLU A 17 6.48 -15.83 -8.71
N SER A 18 7.44 -16.00 -7.81
CA SER A 18 7.85 -14.96 -6.86
C SER A 18 8.31 -13.71 -7.59
N LEU A 19 9.23 -13.85 -8.55
CA LEU A 19 9.76 -12.72 -9.34
C LEU A 19 8.67 -11.98 -10.13
N LYS A 20 7.71 -12.71 -10.69
CA LYS A 20 6.56 -12.09 -11.38
C LYS A 20 5.65 -11.34 -10.40
N THR A 21 5.43 -11.92 -9.22
CA THR A 21 4.58 -11.30 -8.19
C THR A 21 5.21 -10.04 -7.66
N GLU A 22 6.50 -10.03 -7.36
CA GLU A 22 7.23 -8.85 -6.90
C GLU A 22 7.08 -7.65 -7.85
N ALA A 23 7.10 -7.91 -9.15
CA ALA A 23 6.97 -6.87 -10.19
C ALA A 23 5.51 -6.44 -10.45
N SER A 24 4.52 -7.10 -9.84
CA SER A 24 3.09 -6.87 -10.07
C SER A 24 2.46 -5.98 -9.01
N ILE A 25 1.18 -5.63 -9.23
CA ILE A 25 0.36 -4.95 -8.23
C ILE A 25 0.21 -5.77 -6.94
N LYS A 26 0.19 -7.09 -7.03
CA LYS A 26 0.13 -7.96 -5.85
C LYS A 26 1.39 -7.82 -5.00
N GLY A 27 2.58 -7.72 -5.61
CA GLY A 27 3.83 -7.45 -4.89
C GLY A 27 3.83 -6.08 -4.21
N ALA A 28 3.27 -5.07 -4.87
CA ALA A 28 3.11 -3.75 -4.30
C ALA A 28 2.15 -3.73 -3.10
N ALA A 29 0.99 -4.40 -3.23
CA ALA A 29 0.03 -4.54 -2.14
C ALA A 29 0.63 -5.35 -0.96
N PHE A 30 1.37 -6.43 -1.24
CA PHE A 30 2.11 -7.18 -0.23
C PHE A 30 3.10 -6.27 0.52
N ALA A 31 3.93 -5.52 -0.20
CA ALA A 31 4.90 -4.63 0.42
C ALA A 31 4.23 -3.58 1.30
N SER A 32 3.12 -2.99 0.84
CA SER A 32 2.32 -2.05 1.62
C SER A 32 1.74 -2.67 2.88
N ALA A 33 1.15 -3.86 2.76
CA ALA A 33 0.55 -4.59 3.89
C ALA A 33 1.60 -4.99 4.94
N VAL A 34 2.79 -5.47 4.51
CA VAL A 34 3.89 -5.81 5.43
C VAL A 34 4.38 -4.57 6.18
N MET A 35 4.61 -3.45 5.49
CA MET A 35 5.03 -2.20 6.15
C MET A 35 3.99 -1.75 7.18
N THR A 36 2.70 -1.83 6.86
CA THR A 36 1.60 -1.49 7.78
C THR A 36 1.55 -2.44 8.97
N ALA A 37 1.59 -3.75 8.73
CA ALA A 37 1.54 -4.74 9.82
C ALA A 37 2.74 -4.62 10.77
N CYS A 38 3.94 -4.35 10.23
CA CYS A 38 5.16 -4.21 11.02
C CYS A 38 5.22 -2.91 11.84
N GLN A 39 4.38 -1.91 11.53
CA GLN A 39 4.31 -0.65 12.28
C GLN A 39 3.93 -0.86 13.76
N HIS A 40 3.11 -1.86 14.02
CA HIS A 40 2.63 -2.18 15.38
C HIS A 40 3.42 -3.30 16.06
N GLU A 41 4.49 -3.79 15.44
CA GLU A 41 5.34 -4.85 15.94
C GLU A 41 6.66 -4.30 16.51
N ASN A 42 7.34 -5.09 17.33
CA ASN A 42 8.66 -4.75 17.88
C ASN A 42 9.76 -4.88 16.82
N ILE A 43 9.66 -4.10 15.76
CA ILE A 43 10.59 -4.08 14.62
C ILE A 43 11.18 -2.68 14.46
N ASP A 44 12.45 -2.51 14.82
CA ASP A 44 13.13 -1.20 14.69
C ASP A 44 13.48 -0.82 13.26
N MET A 45 13.64 -1.82 12.39
CA MET A 45 14.08 -1.61 11.00
C MET A 45 13.53 -2.68 10.07
N LEU A 46 13.00 -2.24 8.95
CA LEU A 46 12.44 -3.08 7.90
C LEU A 46 13.17 -2.77 6.57
N MET A 47 14.00 -3.69 6.06
CA MET A 47 14.84 -3.48 4.89
C MET A 47 14.34 -4.33 3.71
N TYR A 48 13.70 -3.68 2.75
CA TYR A 48 13.20 -4.34 1.54
C TYR A 48 14.35 -4.84 0.67
N TYR A 49 14.32 -6.09 0.27
CA TYR A 49 15.28 -6.71 -0.65
C TYR A 49 14.64 -6.97 -2.02
N ASP A 50 15.00 -6.21 -3.14
CA ASP A 50 15.92 -5.10 -2.97
C ASP A 50 15.56 -3.96 -3.95
N ALA A 51 16.29 -2.85 -3.83
CA ALA A 51 16.13 -1.67 -4.68
C ALA A 51 17.24 -1.53 -5.73
N ARG A 52 18.12 -2.54 -5.88
CA ARG A 52 19.23 -2.47 -6.85
C ARG A 52 18.71 -2.59 -8.27
N ILE A 53 19.15 -1.66 -9.10
CA ILE A 53 18.96 -1.76 -10.54
C ILE A 53 19.63 -3.04 -11.05
N LEU A 54 18.98 -3.77 -11.96
CA LEU A 54 19.40 -5.06 -12.51
C LEU A 54 19.30 -6.25 -11.53
N SER A 55 18.81 -6.07 -10.32
CA SER A 55 18.44 -7.23 -9.50
C SER A 55 17.15 -7.86 -10.02
N ARG A 56 17.12 -9.18 -10.09
CA ARG A 56 15.89 -9.91 -10.44
C ARG A 56 14.82 -9.81 -9.35
N MET A 57 15.21 -9.67 -8.09
CA MET A 57 14.33 -9.46 -6.94
C MET A 57 14.04 -7.98 -6.73
N ASN A 58 13.46 -7.33 -7.72
CA ASN A 58 13.28 -5.89 -7.73
C ASN A 58 11.89 -5.49 -8.24
N GLY A 59 10.93 -5.40 -7.35
CA GLY A 59 9.62 -4.83 -7.66
C GLY A 59 9.58 -3.29 -7.69
N ILE A 60 10.67 -2.63 -7.26
CA ILE A 60 10.73 -1.16 -7.15
C ILE A 60 11.03 -0.51 -8.51
N PHE A 61 11.94 -1.10 -9.31
CA PHE A 61 12.31 -0.59 -10.62
C PHE A 61 12.20 -1.65 -11.71
N ASN A 62 11.73 -1.28 -12.89
CA ASN A 62 11.71 -2.18 -14.03
C ASN A 62 13.13 -2.45 -14.54
N LEU A 63 13.43 -3.72 -14.83
CA LEU A 63 14.75 -4.12 -15.32
C LEU A 63 15.07 -3.63 -16.73
N SER A 64 14.05 -3.37 -17.56
CA SER A 64 14.23 -3.02 -18.95
C SER A 64 14.48 -1.54 -19.20
N ASP A 65 13.82 -0.65 -18.43
CA ASP A 65 13.85 0.80 -18.66
C ASP A 65 14.16 1.62 -17.40
N PHE A 66 14.38 0.93 -16.28
CA PHE A 66 14.69 1.49 -14.95
C PHE A 66 13.64 2.46 -14.40
N LYS A 67 12.45 2.49 -14.98
CA LYS A 67 11.34 3.28 -14.45
C LYS A 67 10.78 2.66 -13.16
N PRO A 68 10.10 3.47 -12.34
CA PRO A 68 9.40 2.95 -11.18
C PRO A 68 8.46 1.79 -11.53
N GLY A 69 8.62 0.66 -10.85
CA GLY A 69 7.68 -0.46 -10.85
C GLY A 69 6.53 -0.22 -9.86
N LYS A 70 5.61 -1.18 -9.76
CA LYS A 70 4.44 -1.03 -8.88
C LYS A 70 4.82 -0.87 -7.41
N THR A 71 5.80 -1.59 -6.91
CA THR A 71 6.25 -1.53 -5.49
C THR A 71 6.93 -0.20 -5.11
N TYR A 72 7.39 0.58 -6.06
CA TYR A 72 7.89 1.93 -5.80
C TYR A 72 6.84 2.84 -5.13
N TYR A 73 5.59 2.74 -5.57
CA TYR A 73 4.54 3.68 -5.18
C TYR A 73 4.09 3.56 -3.71
N PRO A 74 3.87 2.37 -3.13
CA PRO A 74 3.58 2.29 -1.71
C PRO A 74 4.75 2.75 -0.83
N ILE A 75 6.01 2.47 -1.21
CA ILE A 75 7.19 2.98 -0.49
C ILE A 75 7.23 4.51 -0.55
N LYS A 76 6.94 5.11 -1.70
CA LYS A 76 6.80 6.57 -1.83
C LYS A 76 5.66 7.11 -0.97
N ALA A 77 4.50 6.45 -0.95
CA ALA A 77 3.36 6.83 -0.12
C ALA A 77 3.72 6.83 1.38
N TRP A 78 4.48 5.84 1.84
CA TRP A 78 5.03 5.82 3.20
C TRP A 78 5.94 7.04 3.48
N GLY A 79 6.73 7.48 2.50
CA GLY A 79 7.49 8.72 2.59
C GLY A 79 6.61 9.96 2.75
N GLU A 80 5.42 10.00 2.17
CA GLU A 80 4.43 11.07 2.41
C GLU A 80 3.84 10.98 3.82
N MET A 81 3.51 9.78 4.29
CA MET A 81 3.02 9.55 5.65
C MET A 81 4.04 10.03 6.70
N LEU A 82 5.33 9.72 6.52
CA LEU A 82 6.40 10.14 7.43
C LEU A 82 6.48 11.67 7.61
N LYS A 83 6.15 12.45 6.58
CA LYS A 83 6.12 13.93 6.66
C LYS A 83 5.02 14.46 7.57
N MET A 84 4.00 13.66 7.85
CA MET A 84 2.91 14.02 8.75
C MET A 84 3.33 14.04 10.22
N GLN A 85 4.35 13.27 10.61
CA GLN A 85 5.01 13.26 11.93
C GLN A 85 4.20 12.64 13.07
N ASN A 86 2.87 12.69 13.05
CA ASN A 86 2.03 12.10 14.10
C ASN A 86 1.21 10.97 13.51
N GLU A 87 1.51 9.74 13.91
CA GLU A 87 0.67 8.59 13.60
C GLU A 87 -0.64 8.66 14.39
N CYS A 88 -1.74 8.28 13.74
CA CYS A 88 -3.02 8.11 14.41
C CYS A 88 -3.23 6.63 14.72
N GLU A 89 -3.84 6.34 15.86
CA GLU A 89 -4.37 5.00 16.13
C GLU A 89 -5.35 4.63 15.00
N THR A 90 -5.05 3.54 14.29
CA THR A 90 -5.85 3.10 13.15
C THR A 90 -6.39 1.71 13.44
N LEU A 91 -7.70 1.58 13.56
CA LEU A 91 -8.39 0.32 13.80
C LEU A 91 -8.97 -0.21 12.49
N CYS A 92 -8.70 -1.47 12.18
CA CYS A 92 -9.25 -2.13 11.00
C CYS A 92 -9.61 -3.58 11.34
N ASP A 93 -10.88 -3.93 11.25
CA ASP A 93 -11.43 -5.27 11.49
C ASP A 93 -11.86 -5.98 10.20
N VAL A 94 -11.68 -5.34 9.05
CA VAL A 94 -12.02 -5.92 7.74
C VAL A 94 -10.91 -6.88 7.31
N PRO A 95 -11.21 -8.16 7.08
CA PRO A 95 -10.19 -9.14 6.67
C PRO A 95 -9.43 -8.72 5.42
N ASP A 96 -8.11 -8.95 5.42
CA ASP A 96 -7.19 -8.64 4.33
C ASP A 96 -7.02 -7.14 4.01
N ILE A 97 -7.63 -6.25 4.81
CA ILE A 97 -7.41 -4.81 4.72
C ILE A 97 -6.40 -4.39 5.79
N TYR A 98 -5.41 -3.63 5.35
CA TYR A 98 -4.35 -3.06 6.18
C TYR A 98 -4.42 -1.55 6.05
N ALA A 99 -4.45 -0.85 7.18
CA ALA A 99 -4.56 0.60 7.17
C ALA A 99 -3.61 1.23 8.18
N VAL A 100 -3.05 2.36 7.81
CA VAL A 100 -2.26 3.23 8.66
C VAL A 100 -2.62 4.67 8.35
N SER A 101 -2.64 5.52 9.35
CA SER A 101 -2.98 6.93 9.17
C SER A 101 -2.10 7.86 9.99
N ALA A 102 -2.01 9.10 9.54
CA ALA A 102 -1.23 10.14 10.18
C ALA A 102 -1.87 11.52 10.05
N VAL A 103 -1.54 12.40 10.98
CA VAL A 103 -2.08 13.76 11.02
C VAL A 103 -1.00 14.80 11.28
N LYS A 104 -1.14 15.96 10.65
CA LYS A 104 -0.35 17.15 10.92
C LYS A 104 -1.15 18.40 10.56
N ASP A 105 -1.21 19.38 11.47
CA ASP A 105 -1.86 20.66 11.23
C ASP A 105 -3.28 20.52 10.63
N GLU A 106 -4.11 19.67 11.23
CA GLU A 106 -5.48 19.32 10.78
C GLU A 106 -5.56 18.64 9.40
N LYS A 107 -4.43 18.28 8.82
CA LYS A 107 -4.37 17.46 7.61
C LYS A 107 -4.27 16.00 7.99
N PHE A 108 -5.17 15.21 7.48
CA PHE A 108 -5.22 13.76 7.67
C PHE A 108 -4.81 13.03 6.39
N VAL A 109 -3.97 12.02 6.52
CA VAL A 109 -3.55 11.14 5.42
C VAL A 109 -3.69 9.71 5.88
N ALA A 110 -4.18 8.83 5.01
CA ALA A 110 -4.24 7.40 5.29
C ALA A 110 -3.78 6.58 4.09
N LEU A 111 -3.09 5.48 4.36
CA LEU A 111 -2.75 4.46 3.39
C LEU A 111 -3.57 3.21 3.70
N ILE A 112 -4.40 2.78 2.75
CA ILE A 112 -5.31 1.66 2.88
C ILE A 112 -4.95 0.64 1.80
N THR A 113 -4.70 -0.59 2.21
CA THR A 113 -4.24 -1.67 1.34
C THR A 113 -5.18 -2.86 1.45
N TYR A 114 -5.69 -3.35 0.33
CA TYR A 114 -6.27 -4.67 0.24
C TYR A 114 -5.22 -5.62 -0.32
N TYR A 115 -4.69 -6.51 0.53
CA TYR A 115 -3.76 -7.55 0.12
C TYR A 115 -4.31 -8.93 0.45
N THR A 116 -4.26 -9.84 -0.52
CA THR A 116 -4.65 -11.23 -0.31
C THR A 116 -3.90 -12.17 -1.25
N ASP A 117 -3.60 -13.37 -0.77
CA ASP A 117 -3.09 -14.49 -1.57
C ASP A 117 -4.21 -15.38 -2.13
N SER A 118 -5.46 -15.15 -1.73
CA SER A 118 -6.60 -15.93 -2.21
C SER A 118 -6.85 -15.69 -3.69
N LYS A 119 -7.03 -16.78 -4.45
CA LYS A 119 -7.43 -16.72 -5.86
C LYS A 119 -8.92 -16.44 -6.05
N ASP A 120 -9.71 -16.68 -5.00
CA ASP A 120 -11.17 -16.51 -4.98
C ASP A 120 -11.56 -15.19 -4.29
N ALA A 121 -10.59 -14.27 -4.14
CA ALA A 121 -10.83 -12.99 -3.52
C ALA A 121 -11.80 -12.16 -4.36
N VAL A 122 -12.71 -11.48 -3.67
CA VAL A 122 -13.68 -10.57 -4.26
C VAL A 122 -13.49 -9.18 -3.70
N LYS A 123 -13.98 -8.16 -4.41
CA LYS A 123 -13.95 -6.78 -3.93
C LYS A 123 -14.54 -6.65 -2.52
N ARG A 124 -13.98 -5.73 -1.74
CA ARG A 124 -14.44 -5.38 -0.39
C ARG A 124 -15.02 -3.99 -0.39
N THR A 125 -16.20 -3.85 0.20
CA THR A 125 -16.85 -2.55 0.46
C THR A 125 -16.95 -2.37 1.96
N PHE A 126 -16.44 -1.26 2.48
CA PHE A 126 -16.41 -0.97 3.90
C PHE A 126 -16.50 0.53 4.16
N LYS A 127 -16.86 0.90 5.38
CA LYS A 127 -16.88 2.28 5.85
C LYS A 127 -15.47 2.69 6.28
N VAL A 128 -15.03 3.87 5.86
CA VAL A 128 -13.81 4.53 6.35
C VAL A 128 -14.24 5.68 7.23
N GLU A 129 -13.72 5.73 8.45
CA GLU A 129 -13.93 6.85 9.37
C GLU A 129 -12.68 7.72 9.41
N THR A 130 -12.87 9.03 9.38
CA THR A 130 -11.82 10.04 9.38
C THR A 130 -12.05 11.03 10.52
N PRO A 131 -10.99 11.64 11.08
CA PRO A 131 -11.12 12.57 12.19
C PRO A 131 -11.79 13.90 11.81
N TYR A 132 -11.90 14.21 10.53
CA TYR A 132 -12.41 15.48 10.04
C TYR A 132 -13.45 15.30 8.93
N ASP A 133 -14.50 16.12 8.96
CA ASP A 133 -15.41 16.33 7.84
C ASP A 133 -14.66 17.14 6.77
N ALA A 134 -14.26 16.49 5.69
CA ALA A 134 -13.46 17.10 4.65
C ALA A 134 -13.66 16.42 3.30
N LEU A 135 -13.20 17.07 2.24
CA LEU A 135 -13.00 16.44 0.94
C LEU A 135 -11.63 15.78 0.91
N TYR A 136 -11.61 14.55 0.44
CA TYR A 136 -10.38 13.77 0.28
C TYR A 136 -10.23 13.30 -1.15
N THR A 137 -9.00 13.40 -1.67
CA THR A 137 -8.62 12.78 -2.93
C THR A 137 -8.06 11.39 -2.67
N LEU A 138 -8.61 10.39 -3.34
CA LEU A 138 -8.10 9.03 -3.39
C LEU A 138 -7.06 8.92 -4.50
N TYR A 139 -5.85 8.50 -4.15
CA TYR A 139 -4.79 8.17 -5.11
C TYR A 139 -4.71 6.66 -5.22
N LEU A 140 -5.05 6.13 -6.39
CA LEU A 140 -5.20 4.70 -6.64
C LEU A 140 -3.92 4.08 -7.17
N LEU A 141 -3.56 2.92 -6.64
CA LEU A 141 -2.57 2.01 -7.18
C LEU A 141 -3.21 0.65 -7.44
N ASP A 142 -3.38 0.31 -8.70
CA ASP A 142 -3.88 -0.97 -9.20
C ASP A 142 -3.12 -1.37 -10.48
N GLU A 143 -3.66 -2.25 -11.30
CA GLU A 143 -3.01 -2.65 -12.57
C GLU A 143 -2.85 -1.45 -13.54
N GLU A 144 -3.81 -0.53 -13.57
CA GLU A 144 -3.87 0.57 -14.54
C GLU A 144 -3.30 1.88 -13.96
N HIS A 145 -3.45 2.11 -12.65
CA HIS A 145 -3.05 3.35 -11.99
C HIS A 145 -1.75 3.19 -11.19
N ASN A 146 -0.98 4.25 -11.13
CA ASN A 146 0.31 4.32 -10.44
C ASN A 146 0.29 5.38 -9.33
N MET A 147 -0.57 5.19 -8.32
CA MET A 147 -0.82 6.15 -7.25
C MET A 147 -1.20 7.53 -7.80
N ALA A 148 -2.06 7.53 -8.81
CA ALA A 148 -2.59 8.72 -9.45
C ALA A 148 -3.93 9.14 -8.80
N PRO A 149 -4.29 10.45 -8.83
CA PRO A 149 -5.62 10.90 -8.42
C PRO A 149 -6.69 10.13 -9.20
N PHE A 150 -7.65 9.56 -8.47
CA PHE A 150 -8.70 8.73 -9.05
C PHE A 150 -10.09 9.30 -8.78
N GLU A 151 -10.37 9.63 -7.53
CA GLU A 151 -11.69 10.09 -7.10
C GLU A 151 -11.52 11.09 -5.96
N THR A 152 -12.51 12.01 -5.82
CA THR A 152 -12.65 12.86 -4.64
C THR A 152 -13.92 12.46 -3.90
N VAL A 153 -13.79 12.18 -2.61
CA VAL A 153 -14.88 11.77 -1.74
C VAL A 153 -15.10 12.79 -0.62
N ALA A 154 -16.34 12.98 -0.24
CA ALA A 154 -16.68 13.77 0.94
C ALA A 154 -16.81 12.83 2.15
N ALA A 155 -16.12 13.15 3.23
CA ALA A 155 -16.34 12.50 4.53
C ALA A 155 -17.46 13.28 5.25
N ASP A 156 -18.69 12.82 5.10
CA ASP A 156 -19.85 13.37 5.78
C ASP A 156 -20.01 12.71 7.16
N CYS A 157 -20.12 13.52 8.20
CA CYS A 157 -20.09 13.05 9.60
C CYS A 157 -18.86 12.17 9.87
N GLY A 158 -17.68 12.59 9.36
CA GLY A 158 -16.41 11.89 9.55
C GLY A 158 -16.32 10.54 8.84
N SER A 159 -17.08 10.29 7.78
CA SER A 159 -17.02 8.97 7.13
C SER A 159 -17.45 8.95 5.67
N PHE A 160 -16.95 7.95 4.94
CA PHE A 160 -17.36 7.61 3.57
C PHE A 160 -17.27 6.10 3.34
N THR A 161 -17.82 5.63 2.24
CA THR A 161 -17.72 4.22 1.82
C THR A 161 -16.63 4.06 0.78
N LEU A 162 -15.74 3.07 0.98
CA LEU A 162 -14.69 2.71 0.05
C LEU A 162 -14.90 1.29 -0.47
N THR A 163 -14.70 1.09 -1.77
CA THR A 163 -14.70 -0.23 -2.41
C THR A 163 -13.34 -0.48 -3.05
N LEU A 164 -12.69 -1.59 -2.69
CA LEU A 164 -11.39 -1.98 -3.23
C LEU A 164 -11.48 -3.35 -3.91
N GLU A 165 -10.85 -3.47 -5.07
CA GLU A 165 -10.53 -4.74 -5.69
C GLU A 165 -9.34 -5.41 -4.98
N PRO A 166 -9.18 -6.74 -5.06
CA PRO A 166 -8.03 -7.44 -4.48
C PRO A 166 -6.68 -6.86 -4.95
N ASN A 167 -5.74 -6.78 -4.02
CA ASN A 167 -4.40 -6.28 -4.26
C ASN A 167 -4.34 -4.83 -4.75
N THR A 168 -5.15 -3.97 -4.17
CA THR A 168 -5.21 -2.53 -4.45
C THR A 168 -4.67 -1.73 -3.27
N VAL A 169 -4.00 -0.63 -3.55
CA VAL A 169 -3.53 0.33 -2.53
C VAL A 169 -4.11 1.71 -2.81
N VAL A 170 -4.64 2.35 -1.79
CA VAL A 170 -5.16 3.72 -1.87
C VAL A 170 -4.43 4.60 -0.86
N LEU A 171 -3.92 5.74 -1.34
CA LEU A 171 -3.47 6.84 -0.49
C LEU A 171 -4.57 7.90 -0.47
N LEU A 172 -5.12 8.14 0.72
CA LEU A 172 -6.10 9.19 0.99
C LEU A 172 -5.37 10.45 1.42
N LYS A 173 -5.66 11.59 0.80
CA LYS A 173 -5.15 12.90 1.21
C LYS A 173 -6.24 13.96 1.16
N PRO A 174 -6.15 15.05 1.96
CA PRO A 174 -7.04 16.19 1.78
C PRO A 174 -7.06 16.63 0.31
N ALA A 175 -8.23 16.94 -0.22
CA ALA A 175 -8.35 17.57 -1.54
C ALA A 175 -7.77 18.99 -1.50
N ASP A 176 -7.14 19.41 -2.57
CA ASP A 176 -6.57 20.76 -2.73
C ASP A 176 -7.69 21.82 -2.86
#